data_116f9b146438b9920d3cd342b91f78bd
#
_entry.id   116f9b146438b9920d3cd342b91f78bd
#
_cell.length_a   1.000
_cell.length_b   1.000
_cell.length_c   1.000
_cell.angle_alpha   90.00
_cell.angle_beta   90.00
_cell.angle_gamma   90.00
#
_symmetry.space_group_name_H-M   'P 1'
#
loop_
_entity.id
_entity.type
_entity.pdbx_description
1 polymer ?
#
loop_
_entity_poly.entity_id
_entity_poly.type
_entity_poly.pdbx_seq_one_letter_code
_entity_poly.pdbx_strand_id
1 'polypeptide(L)'
;MENENKNTEQKTYAPLEVTNVQVFPFKEGPSLGKIKALAAVVLNDQLHIRGLRVMDGENGLYVGYPCDPFFKGEESRYVCAPITRQLREHIENCVLERYQQCMN
;
A
#
# COMPACT_ATOMS: atom_id res chain seq x y z
N MET A 1 2.43 -21.43 -27.63
CA MET A 1 2.08 -20.87 -27.35
C MET A 1 1.75 -20.04 -27.24
N GLU A 2 1.88 -19.91 -27.24
CA GLU A 2 1.58 -19.08 -27.04
C GLU A 2 0.93 -18.59 -26.69
N ASN A 3 0.65 -18.38 -26.56
CA ASN A 3 -0.08 -17.83 -26.20
C ASN A 3 -0.52 -17.28 -25.27
N GLU A 4 0.15 -17.20 -24.76
CA GLU A 4 -0.27 -16.87 -23.41
C GLU A 4 -0.45 -15.42 -23.21
N ASN A 5 0.40 -14.64 -23.81
CA ASN A 5 0.31 -13.21 -23.72
C ASN A 5 -0.99 -12.68 -24.28
N LYS A 6 -1.42 -13.30 -25.33
CA LYS A 6 -2.69 -12.88 -25.90
C LYS A 6 -3.81 -13.14 -24.94
N ASN A 7 -3.75 -14.29 -24.26
CA ASN A 7 -4.78 -14.58 -23.30
C ASN A 7 -4.79 -13.59 -22.18
N THR A 8 -3.61 -13.17 -21.74
CA THR A 8 -3.53 -12.19 -20.69
C THR A 8 -4.18 -10.88 -21.09
N GLU A 9 -3.95 -10.47 -22.32
CA GLU A 9 -4.51 -9.22 -22.78
C GLU A 9 -6.01 -9.22 -22.80
N GLN A 10 -6.60 -10.37 -23.02
CA GLN A 10 -8.04 -10.45 -23.15
C GLN A 10 -8.76 -10.84 -21.87
N LYS A 11 -8.00 -11.21 -20.86
CA LYS A 11 -8.61 -11.54 -19.59
C LYS A 11 -9.00 -10.30 -18.83
N THR A 12 -10.13 -10.39 -18.19
CA THR A 12 -10.54 -9.35 -17.26
C THR A 12 -10.69 -9.97 -15.88
N TYR A 13 -10.34 -9.19 -14.90
CA TYR A 13 -10.43 -9.64 -13.51
C TYR A 13 -11.27 -8.65 -12.76
N ALA A 14 -11.95 -9.14 -11.73
CA ALA A 14 -12.68 -8.24 -10.85
C ALA A 14 -11.72 -7.24 -10.23
N PRO A 15 -12.12 -6.00 -10.10
CA PRO A 15 -11.26 -5.01 -9.45
C PRO A 15 -10.98 -5.42 -8.02
N LEU A 16 -9.80 -5.07 -7.54
CA LEU A 16 -9.48 -5.25 -6.14
C LEU A 16 -10.02 -4.06 -5.37
N GLU A 17 -10.79 -4.34 -4.34
CA GLU A 17 -11.40 -3.31 -3.51
C GLU A 17 -10.86 -3.42 -2.11
N VAL A 18 -10.59 -2.27 -1.51
CA VAL A 18 -10.22 -2.25 -0.11
C VAL A 18 -11.49 -2.42 0.71
N THR A 19 -11.60 -3.55 1.41
CA THR A 19 -12.78 -3.86 2.19
C THR A 19 -12.57 -3.64 3.68
N ASN A 20 -11.33 -3.43 4.11
CA ASN A 20 -11.06 -3.07 5.49
C ASN A 20 -9.71 -2.36 5.54
N VAL A 21 -9.62 -1.37 6.43
CA VAL A 21 -8.38 -0.62 6.63
C VAL A 21 -8.16 -0.50 8.13
N GLN A 22 -6.94 -0.77 8.53
CA GLN A 22 -6.51 -0.54 9.91
C GLN A 22 -5.32 0.40 9.88
N VAL A 23 -5.35 1.42 10.73
CA VAL A 23 -4.28 2.38 10.83
C VAL A 23 -3.88 2.48 12.29
N PHE A 24 -2.59 2.42 12.54
CA PHE A 24 -2.03 2.47 13.89
C PHE A 24 -1.09 3.66 13.97
N PRO A 25 -1.61 4.85 14.32
CA PRO A 25 -0.77 6.05 14.35
C PRO A 25 0.27 5.94 15.46
N PHE A 26 1.44 6.48 15.20
CA PHE A 26 2.45 6.59 16.24
C PHE A 26 2.14 7.78 17.11
N LYS A 27 2.44 7.64 18.38
CA LYS A 27 2.40 8.79 19.27
C LYS A 27 3.54 9.71 18.91
N GLU A 28 3.38 10.96 19.28
CA GLU A 28 4.40 11.95 18.99
C GLU A 28 5.74 11.50 19.54
N GLY A 29 6.75 11.70 18.72
CA GLY A 29 8.09 11.39 19.10
C GLY A 29 9.00 11.62 17.92
N PRO A 30 10.21 12.04 18.17
CA PRO A 30 11.11 12.42 17.09
C PRO A 30 11.77 11.27 16.38
N SER A 31 11.70 10.07 16.91
CA SER A 31 12.60 9.03 16.48
C SER A 31 12.15 8.26 15.26
N LEU A 32 10.92 8.47 14.79
CA LEU A 32 10.39 7.68 13.69
C LEU A 32 10.47 8.40 12.35
N GLY A 33 10.97 9.62 12.36
CA GLY A 33 11.20 10.36 11.14
C GLY A 33 9.91 10.58 10.36
N LYS A 34 9.93 10.16 9.11
CA LYS A 34 8.81 10.42 8.21
C LYS A 34 7.65 9.46 8.37
N ILE A 35 7.80 8.40 9.16
CA ILE A 35 6.73 7.43 9.32
C ILE A 35 5.75 7.95 10.35
N LYS A 36 4.49 8.10 9.95
CA LYS A 36 3.45 8.63 10.81
C LYS A 36 2.55 7.54 11.36
N ALA A 37 2.42 6.43 10.68
CA ALA A 37 1.54 5.36 11.12
C ALA A 37 1.90 4.09 10.36
N LEU A 38 1.57 2.97 10.95
CA LEU A 38 1.53 1.70 10.23
C LEU A 38 0.11 1.45 9.78
N ALA A 39 -0.04 0.66 8.74
CA ALA A 39 -1.36 0.39 8.20
C ALA A 39 -1.43 -1.01 7.65
N ALA A 40 -2.65 -1.51 7.57
CA ALA A 40 -2.96 -2.79 6.96
C ALA A 40 -4.26 -2.65 6.20
N VAL A 41 -4.39 -3.39 5.12
CA VAL A 41 -5.61 -3.39 4.33
C VAL A 41 -6.03 -4.82 4.07
N VAL A 42 -7.33 -4.98 3.84
CA VAL A 42 -7.89 -6.24 3.34
C VAL A 42 -8.49 -5.94 1.98
N LEU A 43 -8.17 -6.77 1.01
CA LEU A 43 -8.71 -6.63 -0.34
C LEU A 43 -9.72 -7.72 -0.59
N ASN A 44 -10.90 -7.33 -1.03
CA ASN A 44 -11.99 -8.24 -1.41
C ASN A 44 -12.30 -9.26 -0.32
N ASP A 45 -12.10 -8.89 0.94
CA ASP A 45 -12.31 -9.79 2.09
C ASP A 45 -11.53 -11.09 1.96
N GLN A 46 -10.47 -11.08 1.17
CA GLN A 46 -9.74 -12.32 0.89
C GLN A 46 -8.25 -12.20 1.11
N LEU A 47 -7.68 -11.00 1.00
CA LEU A 47 -6.24 -10.84 1.09
C LEU A 47 -5.91 -9.75 2.09
N HIS A 48 -5.13 -10.11 3.11
CA HIS A 48 -4.73 -9.18 4.16
C HIS A 48 -3.27 -8.81 3.93
N ILE A 49 -3.03 -7.52 3.78
CA ILE A 49 -1.67 -7.01 3.56
C ILE A 49 -1.32 -6.10 4.72
N ARG A 50 -0.22 -6.40 5.37
CA ARG A 50 0.30 -5.63 6.49
C ARG A 50 1.61 -4.97 6.07
N GLY A 51 2.08 -4.09 6.93
CA GLY A 51 3.37 -3.46 6.68
C GLY A 51 3.32 -2.23 5.80
N LEU A 52 2.13 -1.73 5.53
CA LEU A 52 2.00 -0.44 4.87
C LEU A 52 2.35 0.67 5.86
N ARG A 53 2.80 1.79 5.35
CA ARG A 53 3.19 2.91 6.20
C ARG A 53 2.60 4.19 5.65
N VAL A 54 2.13 5.03 6.57
CA VAL A 54 1.76 6.39 6.20
C VAL A 54 3.00 7.24 6.37
N MET A 55 3.43 7.85 5.29
CA MET A 55 4.68 8.60 5.24
C MET A 55 4.39 10.07 4.99
N ASP A 56 5.22 10.92 5.57
CA ASP A 56 5.12 12.36 5.39
C ASP A 56 6.21 12.80 4.42
N GLY A 57 5.83 13.11 3.20
CA GLY A 57 6.76 13.51 2.17
C GLY A 57 6.67 14.99 1.87
N GLU A 58 7.51 15.44 0.93
CA GLU A 58 7.55 16.85 0.57
C GLU A 58 6.25 17.32 -0.04
N ASN A 59 5.57 16.44 -0.74
CA ASN A 59 4.32 16.79 -1.41
C ASN A 59 3.10 16.34 -0.63
N GLY A 60 3.28 15.97 0.62
CA GLY A 60 2.18 15.55 1.45
C GLY A 60 2.32 14.10 1.88
N LEU A 61 1.25 13.58 2.44
CA LEU A 61 1.24 12.22 2.93
C LEU A 61 1.14 11.24 1.76
N TYR A 62 1.80 10.11 1.91
CA TYR A 62 1.68 9.03 0.93
C TYR A 62 1.83 7.69 1.65
N VAL A 63 1.53 6.62 0.93
CA VAL A 63 1.59 5.27 1.50
C VAL A 63 2.83 4.58 0.99
N GLY A 64 3.63 4.04 1.91
CA GLY A 64 4.75 3.20 1.56
C GLY A 64 4.37 1.74 1.69
N TYR A 65 4.97 0.90 0.85
CA TYR A 65 4.66 -0.52 0.81
C TYR A 65 5.82 -1.31 1.36
N PRO A 66 5.57 -2.54 1.84
CA PRO A 66 6.64 -3.30 2.47
C PRO A 66 7.75 -3.65 1.50
N CYS A 67 8.97 -3.51 1.96
CA CYS A 67 10.16 -3.78 1.18
C CYS A 67 10.88 -4.99 1.72
N ASP A 68 11.62 -5.66 0.85
CA ASP A 68 12.41 -6.82 1.23
C ASP A 68 13.65 -6.34 1.97
N PRO A 69 13.77 -6.64 3.27
CA PRO A 69 14.92 -6.14 4.03
C PRO A 69 16.23 -6.83 3.69
N PHE A 70 16.15 -7.93 2.97
CA PHE A 70 17.35 -8.70 2.62
C PHE A 70 17.85 -8.40 1.22
N PHE A 71 17.16 -7.56 0.46
CA PHE A 71 17.64 -7.17 -0.85
C PHE A 71 18.74 -6.14 -0.70
N LYS A 72 19.87 -6.40 -1.33
CA LYS A 72 21.03 -5.55 -1.17
C LYS A 72 21.38 -4.75 -2.41
N GLY A 73 20.47 -4.65 -3.34
CA GLY A 73 20.65 -3.81 -4.51
C GLY A 73 20.50 -2.34 -4.15
N GLU A 74 20.79 -1.50 -5.12
CA GLU A 74 20.72 -0.06 -4.91
C GLU A 74 19.31 0.45 -4.72
N GLU A 75 18.33 -0.24 -5.31
CA GLU A 75 16.94 0.16 -5.20
C GLU A 75 16.22 -0.77 -4.28
N SER A 76 15.21 -0.23 -3.60
CA SER A 76 14.35 -1.05 -2.77
C SER A 76 13.58 -2.04 -3.62
N ARG A 77 13.40 -3.23 -3.08
CA ARG A 77 12.56 -4.23 -3.71
C ARG A 77 11.34 -4.45 -2.84
N TYR A 78 10.19 -4.22 -3.41
CA TYR A 78 8.94 -4.40 -2.67
C TYR A 78 8.63 -5.87 -2.50
N VAL A 79 8.17 -6.22 -1.31
CA VAL A 79 7.58 -7.53 -1.08
C VAL A 79 6.22 -7.60 -1.74
N CYS A 80 5.49 -6.51 -1.67
CA CYS A 80 4.12 -6.46 -2.17
C CYS A 80 3.81 -5.02 -2.52
N ALA A 81 3.25 -4.79 -3.68
CA ALA A 81 2.88 -3.44 -4.07
C ALA A 81 1.88 -3.50 -5.22
N PRO A 82 0.99 -2.51 -5.33
CA PRO A 82 0.12 -2.45 -6.50
C PRO A 82 0.93 -2.12 -7.73
N ILE A 83 0.56 -2.71 -8.85
CA ILE A 83 1.29 -2.47 -10.08
C ILE A 83 0.50 -1.59 -11.06
N THR A 84 -0.74 -1.26 -10.72
CA THR A 84 -1.50 -0.31 -11.53
C THR A 84 -1.65 0.97 -10.75
N ARG A 85 -1.69 2.08 -11.49
CA ARG A 85 -1.94 3.36 -10.86
C ARG A 85 -3.30 3.38 -10.17
N GLN A 86 -4.27 2.80 -10.82
CA GLN A 86 -5.64 2.81 -10.31
C GLN A 86 -5.72 2.16 -8.94
N LEU A 87 -5.13 0.98 -8.81
CA LEU A 87 -5.15 0.29 -7.53
C LEU A 87 -4.33 1.04 -6.49
N ARG A 88 -3.19 1.58 -6.90
CA ARG A 88 -2.36 2.35 -5.97
C ARG A 88 -3.11 3.53 -5.40
N GLU A 89 -3.78 4.29 -6.26
CA GLU A 89 -4.52 5.45 -5.79
C GLU A 89 -5.68 5.04 -4.90
N HIS A 90 -6.33 3.93 -5.23
CA HIS A 90 -7.44 3.45 -4.42
C HIS A 90 -6.96 3.09 -3.01
N ILE A 91 -5.89 2.32 -2.91
CA ILE A 91 -5.35 1.93 -1.60
C ILE A 91 -4.91 3.17 -0.84
N GLU A 92 -4.19 4.07 -1.51
CA GLU A 92 -3.67 5.25 -0.87
C GLU A 92 -4.80 6.12 -0.33
N ASN A 93 -5.82 6.33 -1.13
CA ASN A 93 -6.95 7.13 -0.67
C ASN A 93 -7.62 6.52 0.54
N CYS A 94 -7.83 5.20 0.53
CA CYS A 94 -8.47 4.54 1.64
C CYS A 94 -7.64 4.62 2.92
N VAL A 95 -6.34 4.40 2.79
CA VAL A 95 -5.46 4.43 3.96
C VAL A 95 -5.34 5.84 4.52
N LEU A 96 -5.14 6.82 3.64
CA LEU A 96 -4.97 8.19 4.11
C LEU A 96 -6.25 8.75 4.69
N GLU A 97 -7.38 8.39 4.12
CA GLU A 97 -8.65 8.81 4.69
C GLU A 97 -8.83 8.25 6.10
N ARG A 98 -8.50 6.97 6.28
CA ARG A 98 -8.60 6.36 7.59
C ARG A 98 -7.63 7.01 8.58
N TYR A 99 -6.43 7.32 8.11
CA TYR A 99 -5.45 8.01 8.95
C TYR A 99 -5.99 9.34 9.43
N GLN A 100 -6.60 10.11 8.53
CA GLN A 100 -7.16 11.41 8.92
C GLN A 100 -8.27 11.23 9.96
N GLN A 101 -9.08 10.21 9.81
CA GLN A 101 -10.13 9.94 10.79
C GLN A 101 -9.53 9.62 12.15
N CYS A 102 -8.43 8.90 12.19
CA CYS A 102 -7.78 8.56 13.45
C CYS A 102 -7.17 9.78 14.11
N MET A 103 -6.77 10.77 13.33
CA MET A 103 -6.10 11.95 13.86
C MET A 103 -7.06 13.07 14.25
N ASN A 104 -8.33 12.93 13.94
CA ASN A 104 -9.32 13.97 14.29
C ASN A 104 -9.99 13.71 15.63
#